data_e458cd05febc20f0b8711cbaa1c0d0f8
#
_entry.id   e458cd05febc20f0b8711cbaa1c0d0f8
#
_cell.length_a   1.000
_cell.length_b   1.000
_cell.length_c   1.000
_cell.angle_alpha   90.00
_cell.angle_beta   90.00
_cell.angle_gamma   90.00
#
_symmetry.space_group_name_H-M   'P 1'
#
loop_
_entity.id
_entity.type
_entity.pdbx_description
1 polymer ?
#
loop_
_entity_poly.entity_id
_entity_poly.type
_entity_poly.pdbx_seq_one_letter_code
_entity_poly.pdbx_strand_id
1 'polypeptide(L)'
;ITDWLRSKNFRIGNDELFLKLIELSPIINHPFNSDRLFGILKRYKMPKRDSFWQQHIRYYNGYDDNDIAFPIRRLIDWSWTTGISFNIDTETARLTGQTLTWFLASTHRKFRDQTTKALVNLLEQQPDALLAILKAFKNTDDLYILERLYAVIYGCILRTEKDENIVKISKAVYNYVFKSGSPTKHILLRDY
;
A
#
# COMPACT_ATOMS: atom_id res chain seq x y z
N ILE A 1 -4.24 -15.35 -21.85
CA ILE A 1 -3.98 -14.32 -20.83
C ILE A 1 -3.08 -14.89 -19.73
N THR A 2 -3.33 -16.10 -19.22
CA THR A 2 -2.56 -16.74 -18.13
C THR A 2 -1.10 -16.99 -18.47
N ASP A 3 -0.79 -17.42 -19.70
CA ASP A 3 0.58 -17.74 -20.11
C ASP A 3 1.43 -16.50 -20.36
N TRP A 4 0.82 -15.43 -20.84
CA TRP A 4 1.48 -14.14 -21.03
C TRP A 4 1.88 -13.50 -19.69
N LEU A 5 1.06 -13.64 -18.66
CA LEU A 5 1.33 -13.12 -17.31
C LEU A 5 2.31 -14.00 -16.51
N ARG A 6 2.52 -15.25 -16.91
CA ARG A 6 3.58 -16.13 -16.39
C ARG A 6 4.93 -15.85 -17.03
N SER A 7 4.97 -15.20 -18.19
CA SER A 7 6.23 -14.94 -18.90
C SER A 7 7.17 -14.07 -18.06
N LYS A 8 8.46 -14.37 -18.13
CA LYS A 8 9.53 -13.58 -17.52
C LYS A 8 9.60 -12.14 -18.07
N ASN A 9 8.94 -11.89 -19.18
CA ASN A 9 8.88 -10.61 -19.90
C ASN A 9 7.60 -9.81 -19.63
N PHE A 10 6.90 -10.09 -18.53
CA PHE A 10 5.76 -9.29 -18.11
C PHE A 10 6.22 -7.83 -17.92
N ARG A 11 5.84 -6.98 -18.87
CA ARG A 11 6.01 -5.54 -18.79
C ARG A 11 4.63 -4.95 -18.47
N ILE A 12 4.52 -4.24 -17.37
CA ILE A 12 3.38 -3.34 -17.14
C ILE A 12 3.59 -2.17 -18.11
N GLY A 13 3.36 -2.40 -19.39
CA GLY A 13 3.51 -1.40 -20.44
C GLY A 13 2.21 -1.17 -21.19
N ASN A 14 1.16 -1.90 -20.78
CA ASN A 14 -0.18 -1.74 -21.31
C ASN A 14 -1.05 -1.10 -20.22
N ASP A 15 -1.50 0.11 -20.47
CA ASP A 15 -2.30 0.92 -19.54
C ASP A 15 -3.58 0.20 -19.12
N GLU A 16 -4.26 -0.46 -20.04
CA GLU A 16 -5.46 -1.25 -19.78
C GLU A 16 -5.19 -2.39 -18.79
N LEU A 17 -4.07 -3.10 -18.96
CA LEU A 17 -3.68 -4.14 -18.04
C LEU A 17 -3.35 -3.60 -16.65
N PHE A 18 -2.65 -2.46 -16.57
CA PHE A 18 -2.35 -1.82 -15.31
C PHE A 18 -3.63 -1.46 -14.55
N LEU A 19 -4.58 -0.81 -15.20
CA LEU A 19 -5.86 -0.45 -14.61
C LEU A 19 -6.63 -1.70 -14.15
N LYS A 20 -6.60 -2.76 -14.96
CA LYS A 20 -7.25 -4.03 -14.63
C LYS A 20 -6.62 -4.72 -13.42
N LEU A 21 -5.30 -4.68 -13.28
CA LEU A 21 -4.63 -5.19 -12.07
C LEU A 21 -5.03 -4.42 -10.82
N ILE A 22 -5.22 -3.11 -10.92
CA ILE A 22 -5.70 -2.30 -9.78
C ILE A 22 -7.14 -2.67 -9.43
N GLU A 23 -8.04 -2.82 -10.40
CA GLU A 23 -9.44 -3.25 -10.17
C GLU A 23 -9.53 -4.62 -9.50
N LEU A 24 -8.68 -5.55 -9.90
CA LEU A 24 -8.69 -6.93 -9.40
C LEU A 24 -7.91 -7.10 -8.09
N SER A 25 -7.13 -6.10 -7.72
CA SER A 25 -6.22 -6.20 -6.57
C SER A 25 -6.90 -6.50 -5.23
N PRO A 26 -8.13 -6.01 -4.91
CA PRO A 26 -8.79 -6.31 -3.64
C PRO A 26 -9.53 -7.65 -3.61
N ILE A 27 -9.63 -8.36 -4.73
CA ILE A 27 -10.48 -9.55 -4.84
C ILE A 27 -9.77 -10.77 -4.26
N ILE A 28 -10.35 -11.35 -3.21
CA ILE A 28 -9.84 -12.55 -2.54
C ILE A 28 -9.83 -13.73 -3.53
N ASN A 29 -8.78 -14.54 -3.46
CA ASN A 29 -8.56 -15.72 -4.31
C ASN A 29 -8.48 -15.43 -5.82
N HIS A 30 -8.46 -14.17 -6.24
CA HIS A 30 -8.26 -13.86 -7.64
C HIS A 30 -6.78 -14.03 -8.03
N PRO A 31 -6.45 -14.68 -9.18
CA PRO A 31 -5.06 -14.94 -9.57
C PRO A 31 -4.24 -13.68 -9.85
N PHE A 32 -4.91 -12.54 -10.02
CA PHE A 32 -4.31 -11.22 -10.24
C PHE A 32 -4.63 -10.22 -9.13
N ASN A 33 -4.84 -10.73 -7.91
CA ASN A 33 -5.02 -9.87 -6.75
C ASN A 33 -3.71 -9.15 -6.34
N SER A 34 -3.77 -8.42 -5.24
CA SER A 34 -2.66 -7.62 -4.71
C SER A 34 -1.39 -8.45 -4.46
N ASP A 35 -1.48 -9.73 -4.10
CA ASP A 35 -0.31 -10.56 -3.87
C ASP A 35 0.48 -10.78 -5.18
N ARG A 36 -0.23 -10.92 -6.30
CA ARG A 36 0.41 -11.01 -7.61
C ARG A 36 1.08 -9.70 -7.99
N LEU A 37 0.39 -8.57 -7.79
CA LEU A 37 0.92 -7.23 -8.03
C LEU A 37 2.17 -6.99 -7.16
N PHE A 38 2.10 -7.29 -5.87
CA PHE A 38 3.21 -7.18 -4.94
C PHE A 38 4.41 -8.01 -5.38
N GLY A 39 4.19 -9.27 -5.75
CA GLY A 39 5.24 -10.16 -6.25
C GLY A 39 5.92 -9.63 -7.52
N ILE A 40 5.20 -8.94 -8.39
CA ILE A 40 5.75 -8.30 -9.59
C ILE A 40 6.60 -7.09 -9.19
N LEU A 41 6.05 -6.15 -8.44
CA LEU A 41 6.71 -4.90 -8.08
C LEU A 41 7.98 -5.14 -7.23
N LYS A 42 7.93 -6.11 -6.32
CA LYS A 42 9.05 -6.45 -5.44
C LYS A 42 10.26 -7.05 -6.17
N ARG A 43 10.09 -7.61 -7.38
CA ARG A 43 11.20 -8.15 -8.18
C ARG A 43 12.15 -7.07 -8.69
N TYR A 44 11.67 -5.85 -8.81
CA TYR A 44 12.43 -4.74 -9.36
C TYR A 44 13.04 -3.91 -8.23
N LYS A 45 14.28 -3.47 -8.40
CA LYS A 45 14.88 -2.43 -7.58
C LYS A 45 14.15 -1.10 -7.79
N MET A 46 14.16 -0.23 -6.77
CA MET A 46 13.43 1.03 -6.76
C MET A 46 13.55 1.83 -8.06
N PRO A 47 14.75 2.14 -8.62
CA PRO A 47 14.83 2.96 -9.84
C PRO A 47 14.12 2.32 -11.04
N LYS A 48 14.21 0.98 -11.18
CA LYS A 48 13.57 0.27 -12.28
C LYS A 48 12.06 0.15 -12.06
N ARG A 49 11.62 -0.08 -10.82
CA ARG A 49 10.20 -0.10 -10.46
C ARG A 49 9.56 1.27 -10.73
N ASP A 50 10.21 2.35 -10.30
CA ASP A 50 9.67 3.70 -10.43
C ASP A 50 9.59 4.16 -11.89
N SER A 51 10.49 3.71 -12.75
CA SER A 51 10.48 4.09 -14.17
C SER A 51 9.18 3.73 -14.90
N PHE A 52 8.43 2.72 -14.44
CA PHE A 52 7.13 2.36 -15.01
C PHE A 52 5.97 2.58 -14.03
N TRP A 53 6.14 2.24 -12.73
CA TRP A 53 5.10 2.35 -11.73
C TRP A 53 4.66 3.79 -11.51
N GLN A 54 5.62 4.70 -11.32
CA GLN A 54 5.34 6.12 -11.14
C GLN A 54 4.70 6.76 -12.37
N GLN A 55 5.09 6.32 -13.57
CA GLN A 55 4.52 6.83 -14.80
C GLN A 55 3.01 6.52 -14.88
N HIS A 56 2.61 5.27 -14.58
CA HIS A 56 1.20 4.89 -14.56
C HIS A 56 0.42 5.60 -13.46
N ILE A 57 0.96 5.63 -12.22
CA ILE A 57 0.30 6.36 -11.15
C ILE A 57 0.13 7.84 -11.50
N ARG A 58 1.16 8.48 -12.05
CA ARG A 58 1.10 9.90 -12.42
C ARG A 58 0.06 10.18 -13.50
N TYR A 59 -0.08 9.29 -14.45
CA TYR A 59 -1.03 9.46 -15.55
C TYR A 59 -2.49 9.21 -15.11
N TYR A 60 -2.72 8.21 -14.23
CA TYR A 60 -4.05 7.76 -13.84
C TYR A 60 -4.51 8.21 -12.45
N ASN A 61 -3.75 9.06 -11.75
CA ASN A 61 -4.15 9.52 -10.42
C ASN A 61 -5.22 10.63 -10.44
N GLY A 62 -5.68 11.06 -11.63
CA GLY A 62 -6.68 12.10 -11.78
C GLY A 62 -6.20 13.46 -11.24
N TYR A 63 -5.52 14.24 -12.07
CA TYR A 63 -5.21 15.64 -11.71
C TYR A 63 -6.46 16.50 -11.64
N ASP A 64 -7.56 16.05 -12.27
CA ASP A 64 -8.85 16.71 -12.25
C ASP A 64 -9.76 15.98 -11.26
N ASP A 65 -10.41 16.72 -10.36
CA ASP A 65 -11.34 16.16 -9.36
C ASP A 65 -12.57 15.48 -10.02
N ASN A 66 -12.72 15.62 -11.34
CA ASN A 66 -13.75 14.99 -12.15
C ASN A 66 -13.41 13.58 -12.67
N ASP A 67 -12.16 13.13 -12.58
CA ASP A 67 -11.73 11.81 -13.07
C ASP A 67 -11.96 10.67 -12.04
N ILE A 68 -13.16 10.62 -11.45
CA ILE A 68 -13.60 9.54 -10.54
C ILE A 68 -13.62 8.17 -11.26
N ALA A 69 -13.53 8.17 -12.58
CA ALA A 69 -13.66 6.96 -13.40
C ALA A 69 -12.47 5.99 -13.27
N PHE A 70 -11.27 6.45 -12.90
CA PHE A 70 -10.09 5.59 -12.87
C PHE A 70 -10.05 4.65 -11.65
N PRO A 71 -9.67 3.37 -11.84
CA PRO A 71 -9.57 2.38 -10.78
C PRO A 71 -8.73 2.81 -9.58
N ILE A 72 -7.65 3.55 -9.81
CA ILE A 72 -6.78 4.09 -8.75
C ILE A 72 -7.59 5.00 -7.81
N ARG A 73 -8.34 5.95 -8.38
CA ARG A 73 -9.13 6.91 -7.62
C ARG A 73 -10.27 6.21 -6.88
N ARG A 74 -11.00 5.34 -7.59
CA ARG A 74 -12.07 4.54 -6.97
C ARG A 74 -11.58 3.71 -5.79
N LEU A 75 -10.38 3.11 -5.89
CA LEU A 75 -9.82 2.32 -4.79
C LEU A 75 -9.50 3.18 -3.57
N ILE A 76 -8.96 4.38 -3.77
CA ILE A 76 -8.67 5.33 -2.69
C ILE A 76 -9.97 5.82 -2.04
N ASP A 77 -10.96 6.25 -2.83
CA ASP A 77 -12.22 6.79 -2.34
C ASP A 77 -13.05 5.70 -1.64
N TRP A 78 -13.08 4.49 -2.18
CA TRP A 78 -13.69 3.34 -1.53
C TRP A 78 -13.03 3.04 -0.17
N SER A 79 -11.70 3.02 -0.11
CA SER A 79 -10.97 2.77 1.14
C SER A 79 -11.20 3.86 2.17
N TRP A 80 -11.35 5.12 1.72
CA TRP A 80 -11.68 6.25 2.57
C TRP A 80 -13.05 6.11 3.22
N THR A 81 -14.07 5.74 2.44
CA THR A 81 -15.46 5.67 2.91
C THR A 81 -15.74 4.38 3.67
N THR A 82 -15.13 3.28 3.29
CA THR A 82 -15.40 1.95 3.82
C THR A 82 -14.88 1.77 5.24
N GLY A 83 -13.72 2.34 5.57
CA GLY A 83 -13.17 2.32 6.93
C GLY A 83 -14.09 2.96 7.98
N ILE A 84 -14.96 3.89 7.54
CA ILE A 84 -15.88 4.61 8.44
C ILE A 84 -17.22 3.85 8.63
N SER A 85 -17.65 3.05 7.64
CA SER A 85 -19.06 2.65 7.55
C SER A 85 -19.32 1.14 7.43
N PHE A 86 -18.31 0.30 7.18
CA PHE A 86 -18.54 -1.11 6.86
C PHE A 86 -17.56 -2.04 7.56
N ASN A 87 -18.11 -3.16 8.03
CA ASN A 87 -17.29 -4.28 8.49
C ASN A 87 -16.72 -5.02 7.28
N ILE A 88 -15.47 -4.66 6.92
CA ILE A 88 -14.73 -5.34 5.84
C ILE A 88 -14.05 -6.56 6.42
N ASP A 89 -14.00 -7.63 5.63
CA ASP A 89 -13.18 -8.77 6.00
C ASP A 89 -11.67 -8.42 5.96
N THR A 90 -10.92 -9.01 6.88
CA THR A 90 -9.50 -8.70 7.09
C THR A 90 -8.64 -8.96 5.85
N GLU A 91 -8.99 -9.95 5.04
CA GLU A 91 -8.21 -10.28 3.84
C GLU A 91 -8.43 -9.25 2.73
N THR A 92 -9.66 -8.76 2.53
CA THR A 92 -9.94 -7.65 1.62
C THR A 92 -9.21 -6.38 2.06
N ALA A 93 -9.22 -6.07 3.38
CA ALA A 93 -8.48 -4.94 3.94
C ALA A 93 -6.96 -5.09 3.70
N ARG A 94 -6.40 -6.27 3.88
CA ARG A 94 -5.00 -6.58 3.62
C ARG A 94 -4.63 -6.39 2.15
N LEU A 95 -5.39 -6.99 1.24
CA LEU A 95 -5.13 -6.91 -0.20
C LEU A 95 -5.22 -5.47 -0.70
N THR A 96 -6.25 -4.76 -0.31
CA THR A 96 -6.44 -3.35 -0.65
C THR A 96 -5.32 -2.48 -0.09
N GLY A 97 -5.04 -2.62 1.21
CA GLY A 97 -3.98 -1.87 1.88
C GLY A 97 -2.59 -2.14 1.29
N GLN A 98 -2.30 -3.37 0.88
CA GLN A 98 -1.06 -3.72 0.20
C GLN A 98 -0.92 -3.02 -1.16
N THR A 99 -1.99 -2.88 -1.94
CA THR A 99 -1.99 -2.13 -3.20
C THR A 99 -1.80 -0.64 -2.95
N LEU A 100 -2.56 -0.07 -2.00
CA LEU A 100 -2.44 1.35 -1.63
C LEU A 100 -1.05 1.69 -1.09
N THR A 101 -0.39 0.77 -0.40
CA THR A 101 0.98 0.99 0.10
C THR A 101 1.96 1.23 -1.05
N TRP A 102 1.80 0.57 -2.20
CA TRP A 102 2.60 0.87 -3.39
C TRP A 102 2.31 2.25 -3.99
N PHE A 103 1.12 2.82 -3.77
CA PHE A 103 0.81 4.19 -4.20
C PHE A 103 1.55 5.26 -3.39
N LEU A 104 2.00 4.94 -2.18
CA LEU A 104 2.80 5.84 -1.34
C LEU A 104 4.15 6.22 -1.97
N ALA A 105 4.64 5.44 -2.94
CA ALA A 105 5.82 5.78 -3.72
C ALA A 105 5.62 7.03 -4.62
N SER A 106 4.39 7.48 -4.84
CA SER A 106 4.09 8.60 -5.74
C SER A 106 4.81 9.89 -5.34
N THR A 107 5.37 10.60 -6.32
CA THR A 107 5.97 11.93 -6.12
C THR A 107 4.94 13.04 -5.92
N HIS A 108 3.66 12.78 -6.26
CA HIS A 108 2.59 13.76 -6.14
C HIS A 108 2.07 13.84 -4.70
N ARG A 109 2.33 14.95 -4.01
CA ARG A 109 2.05 15.13 -2.57
C ARG A 109 0.57 14.92 -2.23
N LYS A 110 -0.37 15.62 -2.90
CA LYS A 110 -1.82 15.53 -2.64
C LYS A 110 -2.31 14.08 -2.75
N PHE A 111 -1.86 13.36 -3.78
CA PHE A 111 -2.21 11.95 -3.98
C PHE A 111 -1.68 11.05 -2.85
N ARG A 112 -0.42 11.22 -2.43
CA ARG A 112 0.14 10.48 -1.29
C ARG A 112 -0.63 10.76 0.00
N ASP A 113 -0.95 12.03 0.28
CA ASP A 113 -1.66 12.41 1.49
C ASP A 113 -3.08 11.83 1.51
N GLN A 114 -3.77 11.81 0.38
CA GLN A 114 -5.07 11.14 0.23
C GLN A 114 -4.93 9.62 0.45
N THR A 115 -3.95 8.98 -0.17
CA THR A 115 -3.67 7.55 0.00
C THR A 115 -3.32 7.21 1.46
N THR A 116 -2.50 8.03 2.11
CA THR A 116 -2.14 7.85 3.53
C THR A 116 -3.38 7.86 4.42
N LYS A 117 -4.26 8.84 4.21
CA LYS A 117 -5.50 8.96 4.98
C LYS A 117 -6.48 7.81 4.70
N ALA A 118 -6.61 7.39 3.43
CA ALA A 118 -7.42 6.24 3.05
C ALA A 118 -6.92 4.94 3.71
N LEU A 119 -5.58 4.74 3.75
CA LEU A 119 -4.96 3.62 4.45
C LEU A 119 -5.25 3.63 5.96
N VAL A 120 -5.17 4.79 6.61
CA VAL A 120 -5.50 4.90 8.04
C VAL A 120 -6.96 4.50 8.27
N ASN A 121 -7.90 5.06 7.51
CA ASN A 121 -9.32 4.72 7.65
C ASN A 121 -9.60 3.24 7.39
N LEU A 122 -8.94 2.64 6.38
CA LEU A 122 -9.11 1.23 6.03
C LEU A 122 -8.58 0.29 7.12
N LEU A 123 -7.46 0.65 7.77
CA LEU A 123 -6.68 -0.27 8.59
C LEU A 123 -6.80 -0.03 10.10
N GLU A 124 -7.40 1.08 10.55
CA GLU A 124 -7.48 1.40 11.99
C GLU A 124 -8.22 0.33 12.80
N GLN A 125 -9.20 -0.35 12.20
CA GLN A 125 -9.94 -1.46 12.83
C GLN A 125 -9.47 -2.85 12.33
N GLN A 126 -8.33 -2.92 11.61
CA GLN A 126 -7.83 -4.14 10.98
C GLN A 126 -6.35 -4.43 11.36
N PRO A 127 -6.07 -4.66 12.65
CA PRO A 127 -4.70 -4.79 13.16
C PRO A 127 -3.92 -5.94 12.50
N ASP A 128 -4.56 -7.06 12.20
CA ASP A 128 -3.92 -8.21 11.57
C ASP A 128 -3.55 -7.91 10.11
N ALA A 129 -4.41 -7.20 9.37
CA ALA A 129 -4.11 -6.73 8.02
C ALA A 129 -2.93 -5.73 8.04
N LEU A 130 -2.92 -4.79 8.99
CA LEU A 130 -1.85 -3.81 9.17
C LEU A 130 -0.50 -4.50 9.47
N LEU A 131 -0.49 -5.48 10.37
CA LEU A 131 0.71 -6.27 10.69
C LEU A 131 1.21 -7.09 9.49
N ALA A 132 0.30 -7.68 8.71
CA ALA A 132 0.65 -8.42 7.51
C ALA A 132 1.31 -7.51 6.45
N ILE A 133 0.77 -6.31 6.24
CA ILE A 133 1.33 -5.31 5.32
C ILE A 133 2.70 -4.85 5.81
N LEU A 134 2.85 -4.51 7.09
CA LEU A 134 4.14 -4.13 7.67
C LEU A 134 5.19 -5.23 7.46
N LYS A 135 4.84 -6.49 7.71
CA LYS A 135 5.72 -7.64 7.49
C LYS A 135 6.11 -7.80 6.02
N ALA A 136 5.19 -7.58 5.09
CA ALA A 136 5.45 -7.69 3.65
C ALA A 136 6.44 -6.62 3.17
N PHE A 137 6.29 -5.39 3.65
CA PHE A 137 7.07 -4.23 3.19
C PHE A 137 8.35 -3.95 4.00
N LYS A 138 8.58 -4.57 5.15
CA LYS A 138 9.72 -4.28 6.06
C LYS A 138 11.10 -4.28 5.40
N ASN A 139 11.27 -5.04 4.32
CA ASN A 139 12.52 -5.16 3.55
C ASN A 139 12.39 -4.53 2.15
N THR A 140 11.48 -3.58 1.97
CA THR A 140 11.38 -2.82 0.72
C THR A 140 12.59 -1.88 0.62
N ASP A 141 13.16 -1.80 -0.57
CA ASP A 141 14.33 -0.96 -0.87
C ASP A 141 13.99 0.53 -1.06
N ASP A 142 12.74 0.90 -0.82
CA ASP A 142 12.21 2.25 -0.94
C ASP A 142 11.88 2.81 0.45
N LEU A 143 12.80 3.62 0.97
CA LEU A 143 12.64 4.25 2.28
C LEU A 143 11.46 5.21 2.34
N TYR A 144 11.02 5.72 1.20
CA TYR A 144 9.90 6.64 1.12
C TYR A 144 8.56 5.93 1.33
N ILE A 145 8.40 4.71 0.77
CA ILE A 145 7.25 3.86 1.07
C ILE A 145 7.24 3.49 2.56
N LEU A 146 8.41 3.12 3.10
CA LEU A 146 8.50 2.76 4.52
C LEU A 146 8.14 3.92 5.44
N GLU A 147 8.69 5.12 5.20
CA GLU A 147 8.34 6.35 5.94
C GLU A 147 6.83 6.54 6.00
N ARG A 148 6.17 6.49 4.84
CA ARG A 148 4.74 6.70 4.75
C ARG A 148 3.91 5.57 5.37
N LEU A 149 4.38 4.33 5.27
CA LEU A 149 3.74 3.20 5.94
C LEU A 149 3.82 3.35 7.47
N TYR A 150 4.94 3.81 8.01
CA TYR A 150 5.04 4.10 9.45
C TYR A 150 4.14 5.27 9.87
N ALA A 151 3.98 6.28 9.03
CA ALA A 151 2.99 7.34 9.27
C ALA A 151 1.54 6.80 9.32
N VAL A 152 1.20 5.83 8.45
CA VAL A 152 -0.10 5.13 8.49
C VAL A 152 -0.26 4.36 9.81
N ILE A 153 0.76 3.59 10.21
CA ILE A 153 0.75 2.82 11.46
C ILE A 153 0.54 3.74 12.66
N TYR A 154 1.29 4.85 12.71
CA TYR A 154 1.13 5.86 13.75
C TYR A 154 -0.28 6.44 13.77
N GLY A 155 -0.84 6.78 12.59
CA GLY A 155 -2.22 7.26 12.46
C GLY A 155 -3.27 6.26 12.95
N CYS A 156 -3.09 4.96 12.66
CA CYS A 156 -3.96 3.90 13.17
C CYS A 156 -3.87 3.79 14.70
N ILE A 157 -2.66 3.78 15.27
CA ILE A 157 -2.44 3.68 16.72
C ILE A 157 -3.08 4.86 17.46
N LEU A 158 -3.01 6.08 16.91
CA LEU A 158 -3.61 7.26 17.54
C LEU A 158 -5.15 7.22 17.58
N ARG A 159 -5.79 6.44 16.71
CA ARG A 159 -7.25 6.33 16.62
C ARG A 159 -7.81 5.10 17.30
N THR A 160 -6.96 4.12 17.58
CA THR A 160 -7.37 2.85 18.21
C THR A 160 -7.35 3.01 19.73
N GLU A 161 -8.36 2.48 20.42
CA GLU A 161 -8.33 2.36 21.88
C GLU A 161 -7.18 1.45 22.31
N LYS A 162 -6.62 1.73 23.50
CA LYS A 162 -5.47 0.96 24.03
C LYS A 162 -5.87 -0.50 24.26
N ASP A 163 -5.37 -1.38 23.42
CA ASP A 163 -5.60 -2.83 23.50
C ASP A 163 -4.32 -3.64 23.22
N GLU A 164 -4.44 -4.97 23.25
CA GLU A 164 -3.34 -5.89 22.95
C GLU A 164 -2.78 -5.74 21.53
N ASN A 165 -3.59 -5.26 20.58
CA ASN A 165 -3.17 -5.11 19.19
C ASN A 165 -2.18 -3.96 19.04
N ILE A 166 -2.35 -2.86 19.78
CA ILE A 166 -1.36 -1.77 19.84
C ILE A 166 -0.02 -2.32 20.31
N VAL A 167 -0.03 -3.16 21.35
CA VAL A 167 1.21 -3.76 21.89
C VAL A 167 1.89 -4.65 20.83
N LYS A 168 1.12 -5.45 20.07
CA LYS A 168 1.64 -6.29 18.99
C LYS A 168 2.26 -5.45 17.87
N ILE A 169 1.56 -4.41 17.43
CA ILE A 169 2.02 -3.50 16.37
C ILE A 169 3.30 -2.77 16.82
N SER A 170 3.30 -2.19 18.01
CA SER A 170 4.46 -1.48 18.57
C SER A 170 5.69 -2.37 18.70
N LYS A 171 5.52 -3.62 19.16
CA LYS A 171 6.60 -4.62 19.21
C LYS A 171 7.13 -4.95 17.81
N ALA A 172 6.26 -5.06 16.81
CA ALA A 172 6.68 -5.34 15.44
C ALA A 172 7.49 -4.16 14.87
N VAL A 173 7.02 -2.92 15.05
CA VAL A 173 7.73 -1.70 14.66
C VAL A 173 9.09 -1.63 15.34
N TYR A 174 9.14 -1.79 16.67
CA TYR A 174 10.40 -1.80 17.42
C TYR A 174 11.40 -2.84 16.87
N ASN A 175 10.92 -4.05 16.63
CA ASN A 175 11.77 -5.13 16.13
C ASN A 175 12.32 -4.85 14.71
N TYR A 176 11.57 -4.16 13.87
CA TYR A 176 12.00 -3.89 12.49
C TYR A 176 12.87 -2.64 12.36
N VAL A 177 12.70 -1.66 13.24
CA VAL A 177 13.42 -0.38 13.14
C VAL A 177 14.61 -0.32 14.10
N PHE A 178 14.43 -0.74 15.36
CA PHE A 178 15.38 -0.44 16.44
C PHE A 178 16.17 -1.65 16.98
N LYS A 179 15.60 -2.86 16.90
CA LYS A 179 16.20 -4.04 17.55
C LYS A 179 17.63 -4.36 17.09
N SER A 180 18.00 -4.00 15.88
CA SER A 180 19.36 -4.23 15.36
C SER A 180 20.43 -3.32 16.01
N GLY A 181 20.04 -2.34 16.82
CA GLY A 181 20.94 -1.34 17.40
C GLY A 181 21.47 -0.29 16.42
N SER A 182 21.16 -0.44 15.13
CA SER A 182 21.54 0.50 14.06
C SER A 182 20.31 0.85 13.22
N PRO A 183 19.42 1.73 13.72
CA PRO A 183 18.23 2.12 12.99
C PRO A 183 18.61 2.81 11.68
N THR A 184 17.75 2.63 10.68
CA THR A 184 17.92 3.26 9.37
C THR A 184 18.17 4.76 9.51
N LYS A 185 19.17 5.29 8.78
CA LYS A 185 19.52 6.73 8.79
C LYS A 185 18.47 7.56 8.04
N HIS A 186 17.24 7.56 8.53
CA HIS A 186 16.12 8.30 7.98
C HIS A 186 15.33 8.91 9.13
N ILE A 187 15.33 10.25 9.22
CA ILE A 187 14.78 10.97 10.39
C ILE A 187 13.31 10.60 10.60
N LEU A 188 12.47 10.81 9.58
CA LEU A 188 11.01 10.60 9.71
C LEU A 188 10.63 9.13 10.02
N LEU A 189 11.42 8.16 9.57
CA LEU A 189 11.23 6.74 9.92
C LEU A 189 11.43 6.46 11.42
N ARG A 190 12.11 7.33 12.12
CA ARG A 190 12.39 7.20 13.56
C ARG A 190 11.47 8.06 14.41
N ASP A 191 10.84 9.06 13.79
CA ASP A 191 9.96 10.01 14.49
C ASP A 191 8.53 9.48 14.63
N TYR A 192 8.07 8.59 13.76
CA TYR A 192 6.77 7.91 13.87
C TYR A 192 6.85 6.71 14.81
#